data_e1335f2678aaf3c9bb09b09e6e8771ee
#
_entry.id   e1335f2678aaf3c9bb09b09e6e8771ee
#
_cell.length_a   1.000
_cell.length_b   1.000
_cell.length_c   1.000
_cell.angle_alpha   90.00
_cell.angle_beta   90.00
_cell.angle_gamma   90.00
#
_symmetry.space_group_name_H-M   'P 1'
#
loop_
_entity.id
_entity.type
_entity.pdbx_description
1 polymer ?
#
loop_
_entity_poly.entity_id
_entity_poly.type
_entity_poly.pdbx_seq_one_letter_code
_entity_poly.pdbx_strand_id
1 'polypeptide(L)'
;MAQLTVTLRQPTQVSTSVRSDGVLDTEDHIPGWVVRGAFAAAWIRQFGEPTRSTKRGLFQRLFEGEVRFGPLFIGAPPPPLSAHEHKYQVTPNCRASHVDAALLDLTTVLRECQDCQQTWEPMRPRSSTVPIHTRTSVVIDRDTDVAAKGLLFSRRRLPARSRVSADGDRESTVAPVTLRGHLTSDDSTLLSELANLSGLRIGGRRTTHGAVSVALDSAADSDTGGGGDPAALPLVRNDGVIIVRLISPAVFVDGEGRPSPQPSNEELSSALGVDAKVLRSWKRWGSVGGWHAASGLPKPTETVVTGGSTYAVWCSSVPTPAAVKSLVRRGLGLRRHEGFGHIGGPFQLPTTLTATADLSERLAQTLTEDDVKPYLVLGSDG
;
A
#
# COMPACT_ATOMS: atom_id res chain seq x y z
N MET A 1 6.68 -1.90 15.90
CA MET A 1 5.74 -1.98 14.76
C MET A 1 4.54 -2.76 15.26
N ALA A 2 3.32 -2.36 14.89
CA ALA A 2 2.10 -3.04 15.28
C ALA A 2 1.21 -3.23 14.05
N GLN A 3 0.53 -4.38 13.95
CA GLN A 3 -0.46 -4.65 12.92
C GLN A 3 -1.75 -3.91 13.26
N LEU A 4 -2.27 -3.16 12.31
CA LEU A 4 -3.55 -2.46 12.42
C LEU A 4 -4.60 -3.19 11.60
N THR A 5 -5.60 -3.71 12.26
CA THR A 5 -6.78 -4.34 11.64
C THR A 5 -7.99 -3.41 11.80
N VAL A 6 -8.60 -3.03 10.70
CA VAL A 6 -9.77 -2.16 10.65
C VAL A 6 -10.93 -2.89 10.01
N THR A 7 -12.01 -3.08 10.76
CA THR A 7 -13.26 -3.69 10.27
C THR A 7 -14.31 -2.61 10.05
N LEU A 8 -14.84 -2.51 8.85
CA LEU A 8 -15.86 -1.53 8.51
C LEU A 8 -17.20 -1.89 9.18
N ARG A 9 -17.75 -0.95 9.94
CA ARG A 9 -19.10 -1.05 10.56
C ARG A 9 -20.14 -0.28 9.75
N GLN A 10 -19.71 0.69 8.97
CA GLN A 10 -20.52 1.47 8.05
C GLN A 10 -19.81 1.59 6.69
N PRO A 11 -20.55 1.83 5.61
CA PRO A 11 -19.93 2.11 4.31
C PRO A 11 -18.92 3.26 4.43
N THR A 12 -17.78 3.12 3.76
CA THR A 12 -16.68 4.06 3.87
C THR A 12 -16.32 4.61 2.49
N GLN A 13 -16.16 5.92 2.38
CA GLN A 13 -15.73 6.60 1.16
C GLN A 13 -14.42 7.33 1.43
N VAL A 14 -13.40 6.96 0.69
CA VAL A 14 -12.10 7.62 0.69
C VAL A 14 -11.93 8.25 -0.68
N SER A 15 -12.44 9.48 -0.83
CA SER A 15 -12.45 10.16 -2.12
C SER A 15 -11.09 10.75 -2.42
N THR A 16 -10.65 10.56 -3.65
CA THR A 16 -9.43 11.17 -4.22
C THR A 16 -9.75 12.15 -5.31
N SER A 17 -10.76 11.89 -6.12
CA SER A 17 -11.14 12.74 -7.26
C SER A 17 -12.62 12.59 -7.61
N VAL A 18 -13.11 13.54 -8.36
CA VAL A 18 -14.37 13.43 -9.10
C VAL A 18 -14.03 12.95 -10.49
N ARG A 19 -14.65 11.86 -10.93
CA ARG A 19 -14.50 11.37 -12.30
C ARG A 19 -15.15 12.32 -13.29
N SER A 20 -14.75 12.23 -14.56
CA SER A 20 -15.31 13.03 -15.64
C SER A 20 -16.83 12.84 -15.85
N ASP A 21 -17.38 11.70 -15.39
CA ASP A 21 -18.82 11.39 -15.42
C ASP A 21 -19.59 11.94 -14.20
N GLY A 22 -18.97 12.76 -13.36
CA GLY A 22 -19.56 13.33 -12.15
C GLY A 22 -19.68 12.34 -10.96
N VAL A 23 -19.18 11.12 -11.10
CA VAL A 23 -19.17 10.14 -10.03
C VAL A 23 -18.04 10.47 -9.05
N LEU A 24 -18.38 10.58 -7.77
CA LEU A 24 -17.38 10.65 -6.70
C LEU A 24 -16.77 9.26 -6.49
N ASP A 25 -15.52 9.12 -6.87
CA ASP A 25 -14.81 7.85 -6.75
C ASP A 25 -14.30 7.58 -5.32
N THR A 26 -13.89 6.35 -5.06
CA THR A 26 -13.26 5.94 -3.81
C THR A 26 -12.02 5.12 -4.13
N GLU A 27 -11.00 5.23 -3.28
CA GLU A 27 -9.89 4.29 -3.28
C GLU A 27 -10.36 2.88 -2.90
N ASP A 28 -9.65 1.90 -3.37
CA ASP A 28 -9.81 0.48 -3.03
C ASP A 28 -9.10 0.10 -1.71
N HIS A 29 -8.38 1.04 -1.13
CA HIS A 29 -7.64 0.94 0.12
C HIS A 29 -7.84 2.20 0.96
N ILE A 30 -7.33 2.22 2.18
CA ILE A 30 -7.34 3.41 3.03
C ILE A 30 -5.91 3.95 3.12
N PRO A 31 -5.60 5.09 2.51
CA PRO A 31 -4.27 5.70 2.58
C PRO A 31 -3.86 6.06 4.01
N GLY A 32 -2.58 6.00 4.30
CA GLY A 32 -2.04 6.29 5.64
C GLY A 32 -2.42 7.66 6.18
N TRP A 33 -2.47 8.69 5.33
CA TRP A 33 -2.90 10.05 5.76
C TRP A 33 -4.38 10.11 6.16
N VAL A 34 -5.22 9.23 5.63
CA VAL A 34 -6.63 9.12 6.04
C VAL A 34 -6.72 8.40 7.38
N VAL A 35 -5.92 7.34 7.57
CA VAL A 35 -5.79 6.64 8.85
C VAL A 35 -5.34 7.61 9.94
N ARG A 36 -4.22 8.33 9.71
CA ARG A 36 -3.71 9.36 10.62
C ARG A 36 -4.79 10.38 10.99
N GLY A 37 -5.51 10.89 9.99
CA GLY A 37 -6.59 11.86 10.20
C GLY A 37 -7.76 11.31 11.03
N ALA A 38 -8.07 10.03 10.90
CA ALA A 38 -9.11 9.38 11.70
C ALA A 38 -8.72 9.25 13.17
N PHE A 39 -7.49 8.82 13.46
CA PHE A 39 -6.95 8.75 14.81
C PHE A 39 -6.80 10.14 15.43
N ALA A 40 -6.27 11.12 14.71
CA ALA A 40 -6.17 12.51 15.20
C ALA A 40 -7.54 13.10 15.54
N ALA A 41 -8.55 12.86 14.70
CA ALA A 41 -9.91 13.31 14.98
C ALA A 41 -10.55 12.59 16.17
N ALA A 42 -10.25 11.31 16.40
CA ALA A 42 -10.68 10.59 17.61
C ALA A 42 -10.02 11.18 18.87
N TRP A 43 -8.72 11.44 18.80
CA TRP A 43 -7.96 12.05 19.88
C TRP A 43 -8.52 13.43 20.25
N ILE A 44 -8.79 14.29 19.26
CA ILE A 44 -9.36 15.64 19.49
C ILE A 44 -10.75 15.55 20.13
N ARG A 45 -11.58 14.59 19.73
CA ARG A 45 -12.89 14.39 20.40
C ARG A 45 -12.76 13.96 21.85
N GLN A 46 -11.74 13.19 22.19
CA GLN A 46 -11.54 12.66 23.53
C GLN A 46 -10.83 13.66 24.46
N PHE A 47 -9.87 14.41 23.96
CA PHE A 47 -8.97 15.25 24.74
C PHE A 47 -9.07 16.75 24.46
N GLY A 48 -9.91 17.16 23.50
CA GLY A 48 -10.02 18.54 23.03
C GLY A 48 -8.96 18.96 22.04
N GLU A 49 -9.00 20.22 21.62
CA GLU A 49 -8.07 20.76 20.65
C GLU A 49 -6.62 20.80 21.18
N PRO A 50 -5.63 20.37 20.37
CA PRO A 50 -4.24 20.24 20.82
C PRO A 50 -3.64 21.54 21.34
N THR A 51 -4.00 22.69 20.74
CA THR A 51 -3.50 24.03 21.12
C THR A 51 -3.92 24.45 22.53
N ARG A 52 -5.01 23.88 23.03
CA ARG A 52 -5.59 24.16 24.35
C ARG A 52 -5.40 23.01 25.36
N SER A 53 -4.84 21.89 24.90
CA SER A 53 -4.68 20.69 25.71
C SER A 53 -3.33 20.65 26.41
N THR A 54 -3.33 20.21 27.67
CA THR A 54 -2.11 19.86 28.41
C THR A 54 -1.33 18.71 27.76
N LYS A 55 -1.99 17.92 26.90
CA LYS A 55 -1.42 16.80 26.15
C LYS A 55 -0.90 17.18 24.74
N ARG A 56 -0.67 18.48 24.47
CA ARG A 56 -0.17 18.96 23.17
C ARG A 56 1.08 18.23 22.70
N GLY A 57 2.05 18.05 23.61
CA GLY A 57 3.28 17.32 23.30
C GLY A 57 3.04 15.88 22.87
N LEU A 58 2.10 15.18 23.51
CA LEU A 58 1.71 13.83 23.09
C LEU A 58 1.04 13.83 21.72
N PHE A 59 0.17 14.79 21.43
CA PHE A 59 -0.45 14.93 20.10
C PHE A 59 0.62 15.11 19.01
N GLN A 60 1.60 15.96 19.23
CA GLN A 60 2.70 16.20 18.28
C GLN A 60 3.50 14.93 18.03
N ARG A 61 3.87 14.20 19.09
CA ARG A 61 4.58 12.93 18.96
C ARG A 61 3.77 11.89 18.18
N LEU A 62 2.46 11.76 18.47
CA LEU A 62 1.58 10.82 17.82
C LEU A 62 1.34 11.14 16.33
N PHE A 63 1.10 12.42 16.01
CA PHE A 63 0.56 12.77 14.69
C PHE A 63 1.48 13.64 13.83
N GLU A 64 2.54 14.23 14.38
CA GLU A 64 3.42 15.15 13.65
C GLU A 64 4.85 14.62 13.46
N GLY A 65 5.21 13.46 14.03
CA GLY A 65 6.59 13.00 13.88
C GLY A 65 6.88 11.54 14.14
N GLU A 66 6.57 11.00 15.33
CA GLU A 66 7.15 9.73 15.79
C GLU A 66 6.38 8.48 15.35
N VAL A 67 5.08 8.62 15.06
CA VAL A 67 4.28 7.51 14.54
C VAL A 67 4.10 7.66 13.04
N ARG A 68 4.26 6.57 12.30
CA ARG A 68 4.00 6.47 10.86
C ARG A 68 2.78 5.60 10.62
N PHE A 69 1.86 6.13 9.85
CA PHE A 69 0.58 5.50 9.55
C PHE A 69 0.64 4.86 8.17
N GLY A 70 0.76 3.53 8.12
CA GLY A 70 0.75 2.80 6.85
C GLY A 70 -0.62 2.78 6.18
N PRO A 71 -0.68 2.49 4.88
CA PRO A 71 -1.93 2.23 4.18
C PRO A 71 -2.57 0.94 4.66
N LEU A 72 -3.91 0.84 4.55
CA LEU A 72 -4.66 -0.37 4.87
C LEU A 72 -5.27 -0.95 3.60
N PHE A 73 -5.06 -2.24 3.37
CA PHE A 73 -5.53 -2.95 2.18
C PHE A 73 -6.57 -4.02 2.53
N ILE A 74 -7.48 -4.27 1.59
CA ILE A 74 -8.32 -5.47 1.57
C ILE A 74 -7.49 -6.53 0.82
N GLY A 75 -6.92 -7.49 1.54
CA GLY A 75 -5.99 -8.45 0.95
C GLY A 75 -4.59 -7.89 0.74
N ALA A 76 -3.97 -8.18 -0.41
CA ALA A 76 -2.61 -7.77 -0.71
C ALA A 76 -2.50 -6.30 -1.15
N PRO A 77 -1.37 -5.62 -0.89
CA PRO A 77 -1.06 -4.33 -1.48
C PRO A 77 -0.96 -4.43 -3.01
N PRO A 78 -0.98 -3.28 -3.74
CA PRO A 78 -0.92 -3.28 -5.20
C PRO A 78 0.34 -4.02 -5.69
N PRO A 79 0.27 -4.72 -6.84
CA PRO A 79 1.43 -5.41 -7.41
C PRO A 79 2.55 -4.42 -7.73
N PRO A 80 3.82 -4.84 -7.71
CA PRO A 80 4.92 -4.01 -8.15
C PRO A 80 4.78 -3.69 -9.63
N LEU A 81 5.16 -2.48 -10.02
CA LEU A 81 5.15 -2.07 -11.44
C LEU A 81 6.20 -2.83 -12.27
N SER A 82 7.12 -3.53 -11.62
CA SER A 82 8.06 -4.47 -12.25
C SER A 82 7.43 -5.83 -12.56
N ALA A 83 6.28 -6.16 -11.96
CA ALA A 83 5.58 -7.41 -12.23
C ALA A 83 4.82 -7.34 -13.56
N HIS A 84 4.91 -8.43 -14.32
CA HIS A 84 4.28 -8.56 -15.62
C HIS A 84 3.44 -9.85 -15.67
N GLU A 85 2.39 -9.82 -16.45
CA GLU A 85 1.51 -10.93 -16.75
C GLU A 85 1.35 -11.09 -18.28
N HIS A 86 0.86 -12.23 -18.74
CA HIS A 86 0.57 -12.38 -20.15
C HIS A 86 -0.60 -11.50 -20.57
N LYS A 87 -0.50 -10.91 -21.74
CA LYS A 87 -1.58 -10.08 -22.33
C LYS A 87 -2.88 -10.85 -22.51
N TYR A 88 -2.76 -12.12 -22.89
CA TYR A 88 -3.88 -13.01 -23.15
C TYR A 88 -3.84 -14.23 -22.22
N GLN A 89 -4.91 -15.00 -22.26
CA GLN A 89 -5.00 -16.20 -21.45
C GLN A 89 -3.86 -17.18 -21.77
N VAL A 90 -3.23 -17.68 -20.73
CA VAL A 90 -2.06 -18.58 -20.84
C VAL A 90 -2.47 -19.89 -21.51
N THR A 91 -1.67 -20.34 -22.46
CA THR A 91 -1.84 -21.68 -23.05
C THR A 91 -1.50 -22.75 -22.02
N PRO A 92 -2.14 -23.95 -22.07
CA PRO A 92 -1.88 -25.01 -21.09
C PRO A 92 -0.42 -25.43 -20.93
N ASN A 93 0.40 -25.18 -21.95
CA ASN A 93 1.81 -25.51 -21.97
C ASN A 93 2.74 -24.40 -21.45
N CYS A 94 2.20 -23.20 -21.18
CA CYS A 94 3.00 -22.14 -20.62
C CYS A 94 3.08 -22.28 -19.10
N ARG A 95 4.28 -22.37 -18.59
CA ARG A 95 4.54 -22.57 -17.16
C ARG A 95 4.72 -21.27 -16.39
N ALA A 96 5.10 -20.17 -17.06
CA ALA A 96 5.32 -18.86 -16.45
C ALA A 96 4.10 -17.97 -16.66
N SER A 97 3.16 -17.95 -15.72
CA SER A 97 1.99 -17.06 -15.81
C SER A 97 2.31 -15.59 -15.50
N HIS A 98 3.33 -15.35 -14.71
CA HIS A 98 3.75 -14.03 -14.22
C HIS A 98 5.28 -13.99 -14.10
N VAL A 99 5.85 -12.81 -14.24
CA VAL A 99 7.28 -12.55 -14.04
C VAL A 99 7.49 -11.20 -13.36
N ASP A 100 8.46 -11.10 -12.46
CA ASP A 100 8.89 -9.82 -11.90
C ASP A 100 10.22 -9.41 -12.52
N ALA A 101 10.22 -8.36 -13.36
CA ALA A 101 11.40 -7.86 -14.05
C ALA A 101 12.49 -7.34 -13.08
N ALA A 102 12.15 -7.03 -11.84
CA ALA A 102 13.13 -6.60 -10.83
C ALA A 102 13.98 -7.77 -10.31
N LEU A 103 13.48 -9.00 -10.45
CA LEU A 103 14.17 -10.23 -10.03
C LEU A 103 15.07 -10.80 -11.12
N LEU A 104 14.92 -10.37 -12.37
CA LEU A 104 15.74 -10.80 -13.49
C LEU A 104 17.04 -10.00 -13.57
N ASP A 105 17.90 -10.41 -14.52
CA ASP A 105 19.02 -9.56 -14.91
C ASP A 105 18.48 -8.16 -15.32
N LEU A 106 19.07 -7.11 -14.75
CA LEU A 106 18.62 -5.74 -14.94
C LEU A 106 18.78 -5.23 -16.38
N THR A 107 19.55 -5.94 -17.21
CA THR A 107 19.69 -5.68 -18.67
C THR A 107 18.58 -6.32 -19.48
N THR A 108 17.85 -7.29 -18.91
CA THR A 108 16.81 -8.04 -19.61
C THR A 108 15.65 -7.13 -19.99
N VAL A 109 15.28 -7.15 -21.26
CA VAL A 109 14.06 -6.50 -21.77
C VAL A 109 13.00 -7.56 -22.00
N LEU A 110 11.95 -7.51 -21.18
CA LEU A 110 10.80 -8.40 -21.32
C LEU A 110 9.95 -7.94 -22.52
N ARG A 111 9.91 -8.77 -23.55
CA ARG A 111 9.04 -8.58 -24.73
C ARG A 111 8.02 -9.71 -24.83
N GLU A 112 8.51 -10.94 -24.98
CA GLU A 112 7.70 -12.12 -25.22
C GLU A 112 8.10 -13.24 -24.24
N CYS A 113 7.14 -14.09 -23.89
CA CYS A 113 7.37 -15.27 -23.10
C CYS A 113 8.11 -16.31 -23.95
N GLN A 114 9.16 -16.91 -23.41
CA GLN A 114 9.93 -17.92 -24.12
C GLN A 114 9.15 -19.22 -24.36
N ASP A 115 8.18 -19.53 -23.47
CA ASP A 115 7.38 -20.77 -23.56
C ASP A 115 6.24 -20.67 -24.58
N CYS A 116 5.50 -19.54 -24.59
CA CYS A 116 4.27 -19.41 -25.40
C CYS A 116 4.30 -18.25 -26.39
N GLN A 117 5.40 -17.50 -26.46
CA GLN A 117 5.63 -16.34 -27.35
C GLN A 117 4.61 -15.20 -27.19
N GLN A 118 3.82 -15.23 -26.12
CA GLN A 118 2.90 -14.15 -25.82
C GLN A 118 3.64 -12.94 -25.24
N THR A 119 3.14 -11.75 -25.56
CA THR A 119 3.67 -10.48 -25.05
C THR A 119 3.42 -10.34 -23.55
N TRP A 120 4.46 -9.91 -22.84
CA TRP A 120 4.35 -9.51 -21.44
C TRP A 120 3.76 -8.10 -21.32
N GLU A 121 2.76 -7.93 -20.47
CA GLU A 121 2.22 -6.62 -20.09
C GLU A 121 2.41 -6.38 -18.58
N PRO A 122 2.54 -5.10 -18.15
CA PRO A 122 2.56 -4.80 -16.73
C PRO A 122 1.34 -5.38 -16.03
N MET A 123 1.56 -6.08 -14.91
CA MET A 123 0.49 -6.67 -14.11
C MET A 123 -0.48 -5.59 -13.65
N ARG A 124 -1.77 -5.84 -13.85
CA ARG A 124 -2.81 -4.92 -13.42
C ARG A 124 -3.19 -5.18 -11.95
N PRO A 125 -3.49 -4.13 -11.19
CA PRO A 125 -4.10 -4.33 -9.88
C PRO A 125 -5.38 -5.16 -10.04
N ARG A 126 -5.49 -6.26 -9.31
CA ARG A 126 -6.72 -7.07 -9.31
C ARG A 126 -7.82 -6.32 -8.55
N SER A 127 -8.50 -5.43 -9.21
CA SER A 127 -9.65 -4.69 -8.64
C SER A 127 -10.86 -5.59 -8.33
N SER A 128 -10.84 -6.83 -8.82
CA SER A 128 -11.98 -7.75 -8.68
C SER A 128 -12.22 -8.27 -7.27
N THR A 129 -11.25 -8.13 -6.35
CA THR A 129 -11.37 -8.60 -4.97
C THR A 129 -11.89 -7.52 -4.02
N VAL A 130 -11.87 -6.24 -4.43
CA VAL A 130 -12.33 -5.14 -3.57
C VAL A 130 -13.79 -4.83 -3.87
N PRO A 131 -14.68 -5.04 -2.90
CA PRO A 131 -16.11 -4.78 -3.10
C PRO A 131 -16.35 -3.27 -3.12
N ILE A 132 -16.53 -2.67 -4.29
CA ILE A 132 -16.89 -1.26 -4.43
C ILE A 132 -18.33 -1.16 -4.91
N HIS A 133 -19.17 -0.50 -4.11
CA HIS A 133 -20.56 -0.27 -4.42
C HIS A 133 -20.81 1.18 -4.87
N THR A 134 -21.59 1.35 -5.92
CA THR A 134 -22.08 2.66 -6.38
C THR A 134 -23.46 2.93 -5.79
N ARG A 135 -23.66 4.10 -5.22
CA ARG A 135 -24.97 4.58 -4.77
C ARG A 135 -25.28 5.92 -5.43
N THR A 136 -26.39 5.96 -6.12
CA THR A 136 -26.98 7.19 -6.65
C THR A 136 -27.89 7.83 -5.59
N SER A 137 -27.84 9.13 -5.48
CA SER A 137 -28.63 9.94 -4.56
C SER A 137 -29.09 11.20 -5.28
N VAL A 138 -30.22 11.72 -4.87
CA VAL A 138 -30.77 12.97 -5.35
C VAL A 138 -30.98 13.93 -4.17
N VAL A 139 -30.83 15.19 -4.40
CA VAL A 139 -31.23 16.21 -3.43
C VAL A 139 -32.73 16.49 -3.64
N ILE A 140 -33.49 16.46 -2.57
CA ILE A 140 -34.88 16.86 -2.55
C ILE A 140 -34.93 18.37 -2.28
N ASP A 141 -35.61 19.10 -3.14
CA ASP A 141 -35.95 20.49 -2.91
C ASP A 141 -36.98 20.56 -1.77
N ARG A 142 -36.69 21.35 -0.74
CA ARG A 142 -37.52 21.41 0.48
C ARG A 142 -38.81 22.16 0.33
N ASP A 143 -38.91 23.04 -0.69
CA ASP A 143 -40.08 23.87 -0.91
C ASP A 143 -41.11 23.14 -1.78
N THR A 144 -40.63 22.26 -2.65
CA THR A 144 -41.47 21.56 -3.62
C THR A 144 -41.60 20.05 -3.37
N ASP A 145 -40.80 19.48 -2.44
CA ASP A 145 -40.71 18.05 -2.14
C ASP A 145 -40.38 17.16 -3.37
N VAL A 146 -39.82 17.75 -4.43
CA VAL A 146 -39.40 17.01 -5.62
C VAL A 146 -37.90 16.99 -5.77
N ALA A 147 -37.40 16.12 -6.66
CA ALA A 147 -35.97 16.05 -6.97
C ALA A 147 -35.47 17.39 -7.55
N ALA A 148 -34.52 17.99 -6.90
CA ALA A 148 -33.91 19.23 -7.36
C ALA A 148 -33.17 19.00 -8.69
N LYS A 149 -33.48 19.85 -9.70
CA LYS A 149 -32.97 19.73 -11.06
C LYS A 149 -31.44 19.78 -11.09
N GLY A 150 -30.80 18.78 -11.72
CA GLY A 150 -29.36 18.71 -11.87
C GLY A 150 -28.59 18.26 -10.60
N LEU A 151 -29.27 17.91 -9.52
CA LEU A 151 -28.67 17.48 -8.27
C LEU A 151 -28.76 15.95 -8.04
N LEU A 152 -28.66 15.18 -9.12
CA LEU A 152 -28.43 13.73 -9.08
C LEU A 152 -26.91 13.49 -9.05
N PHE A 153 -26.46 12.69 -8.10
CA PHE A 153 -25.05 12.36 -7.96
C PHE A 153 -24.84 10.90 -7.55
N SER A 154 -23.82 10.29 -8.10
CA SER A 154 -23.42 8.92 -7.78
C SER A 154 -22.13 8.92 -6.98
N ARG A 155 -22.02 8.00 -6.05
CA ARG A 155 -20.84 7.82 -5.19
C ARG A 155 -20.45 6.37 -5.09
N ARG A 156 -19.17 6.12 -5.27
CA ARG A 156 -18.56 4.83 -5.01
C ARG A 156 -18.09 4.77 -3.56
N ARG A 157 -18.18 3.59 -2.93
CA ARG A 157 -17.80 3.39 -1.53
C ARG A 157 -17.48 1.93 -1.26
N LEU A 158 -16.64 1.68 -0.28
CA LEU A 158 -16.41 0.38 0.31
C LEU A 158 -17.63 0.03 1.19
N PRO A 159 -18.29 -1.11 0.99
CA PRO A 159 -19.40 -1.55 1.85
C PRO A 159 -18.87 -2.04 3.20
N ALA A 160 -19.71 -2.02 4.22
CA ALA A 160 -19.34 -2.59 5.53
C ALA A 160 -19.30 -4.13 5.51
N ARG A 161 -20.04 -4.76 4.60
CA ARG A 161 -20.11 -6.21 4.43
C ARG A 161 -20.07 -6.55 2.94
N SER A 162 -19.45 -7.66 2.62
CA SER A 162 -19.37 -8.19 1.25
C SER A 162 -19.62 -9.68 1.23
N ARG A 163 -20.03 -10.17 0.05
CA ARG A 163 -20.09 -11.60 -0.20
C ARG A 163 -18.69 -12.13 -0.40
N VAL A 164 -18.36 -13.18 0.31
CA VAL A 164 -17.12 -13.94 0.18
C VAL A 164 -17.49 -15.35 -0.22
N SER A 165 -17.00 -15.80 -1.36
CA SER A 165 -17.07 -17.21 -1.75
C SER A 165 -15.77 -17.86 -1.31
N ALA A 166 -15.84 -18.98 -0.61
CA ALA A 166 -14.68 -19.85 -0.43
C ALA A 166 -14.34 -20.48 -1.79
N ASP A 167 -13.05 -20.65 -2.08
CA ASP A 167 -12.60 -21.28 -3.32
C ASP A 167 -13.27 -22.68 -3.45
N GLY A 168 -14.10 -22.85 -4.50
CA GLY A 168 -14.80 -24.10 -4.80
C GLY A 168 -16.21 -24.23 -4.21
N ASP A 169 -16.66 -23.34 -3.34
CA ASP A 169 -18.00 -23.40 -2.75
C ASP A 169 -19.02 -22.56 -3.53
N ARG A 170 -20.19 -23.17 -3.81
CA ARG A 170 -21.34 -22.47 -4.42
C ARG A 170 -22.07 -21.55 -3.42
N GLU A 171 -21.80 -21.69 -2.12
CA GLU A 171 -22.39 -20.85 -1.09
C GLU A 171 -21.51 -19.64 -0.78
N SER A 172 -22.04 -18.45 -1.03
CA SER A 172 -21.39 -17.19 -0.65
C SER A 172 -21.90 -16.74 0.72
N THR A 173 -21.01 -16.56 1.67
CA THR A 173 -21.32 -15.97 2.98
C THR A 173 -21.12 -14.45 2.98
N VAL A 174 -21.91 -13.73 3.79
CA VAL A 174 -21.75 -12.29 3.94
C VAL A 174 -20.87 -12.01 5.14
N ALA A 175 -19.64 -11.53 4.88
CA ALA A 175 -18.66 -11.22 5.90
C ALA A 175 -18.41 -9.70 6.04
N PRO A 176 -17.96 -9.23 7.21
CA PRO A 176 -17.49 -7.86 7.36
C PRO A 176 -16.27 -7.60 6.48
N VAL A 177 -16.21 -6.39 5.90
CA VAL A 177 -15.02 -5.96 5.16
C VAL A 177 -13.95 -5.51 6.15
N THR A 178 -12.80 -6.15 6.09
CA THR A 178 -11.65 -5.91 6.96
C THR A 178 -10.45 -5.49 6.13
N LEU A 179 -9.77 -4.44 6.59
CA LEU A 179 -8.54 -3.94 6.00
C LEU A 179 -7.40 -4.12 7.00
N ARG A 180 -6.21 -4.39 6.49
CA ARG A 180 -5.00 -4.59 7.31
C ARG A 180 -3.87 -3.70 6.83
N GLY A 181 -3.03 -3.29 7.76
CA GLY A 181 -1.82 -2.50 7.54
C GLY A 181 -1.02 -2.37 8.82
N HIS A 182 -0.08 -1.44 8.87
CA HIS A 182 0.82 -1.32 10.01
C HIS A 182 0.95 0.12 10.49
N LEU A 183 1.15 0.25 11.80
CA LEU A 183 1.66 1.45 12.44
C LEU A 183 3.09 1.20 12.90
N THR A 184 3.98 2.16 12.67
CA THR A 184 5.36 2.06 13.11
C THR A 184 5.75 3.23 14.00
N SER A 185 6.42 2.93 15.11
CA SER A 185 7.05 3.91 15.99
C SER A 185 8.27 3.25 16.64
N ASP A 186 9.25 4.07 16.99
CA ASP A 186 10.39 3.63 17.82
C ASP A 186 10.00 3.55 19.30
N ASP A 187 8.92 4.24 19.69
CA ASP A 187 8.34 4.20 21.03
C ASP A 187 7.03 3.40 21.03
N SER A 188 7.03 2.24 21.67
CA SER A 188 5.85 1.36 21.77
C SER A 188 4.73 1.95 22.62
N THR A 189 5.03 2.89 23.55
CA THR A 189 4.01 3.54 24.38
C THR A 189 3.06 4.38 23.53
N LEU A 190 3.54 4.99 22.46
CA LEU A 190 2.71 5.74 21.52
C LEU A 190 1.70 4.87 20.79
N LEU A 191 2.08 3.62 20.45
CA LEU A 191 1.15 2.66 19.84
C LEU A 191 0.06 2.24 20.82
N SER A 192 0.40 2.06 22.10
CA SER A 192 -0.57 1.78 23.14
C SER A 192 -1.55 2.95 23.36
N GLU A 193 -1.08 4.20 23.31
CA GLU A 193 -1.95 5.39 23.36
C GLU A 193 -2.94 5.42 22.19
N LEU A 194 -2.54 5.02 21.00
CA LEU A 194 -3.44 4.92 19.85
C LEU A 194 -4.46 3.79 20.00
N ALA A 195 -4.08 2.66 20.60
CA ALA A 195 -4.98 1.54 20.85
C ALA A 195 -6.12 1.91 21.82
N ASN A 196 -5.90 2.85 22.71
CA ASN A 196 -6.91 3.34 23.67
C ASN A 196 -7.92 4.33 23.07
N LEU A 197 -7.74 4.76 21.83
CA LEU A 197 -8.69 5.68 21.19
C LEU A 197 -9.92 4.94 20.68
N SER A 198 -11.09 5.48 20.95
CA SER A 198 -12.38 4.90 20.57
C SER A 198 -13.15 5.78 19.59
N GLY A 199 -14.21 5.22 19.01
CA GLY A 199 -15.12 5.96 18.13
C GLY A 199 -14.48 6.41 16.82
N LEU A 200 -13.52 5.69 16.28
CA LEU A 200 -12.86 6.04 15.02
C LEU A 200 -13.86 6.04 13.86
N ARG A 201 -13.69 7.04 12.99
CA ARG A 201 -14.43 7.16 11.75
C ARG A 201 -13.48 7.52 10.60
N ILE A 202 -13.54 6.76 9.53
CA ILE A 202 -12.65 6.86 8.38
C ILE A 202 -13.40 7.41 7.17
N GLY A 203 -12.77 8.32 6.44
CA GLY A 203 -13.28 8.87 5.20
C GLY A 203 -14.26 10.04 5.39
N GLY A 204 -15.01 10.33 4.34
CA GLY A 204 -15.97 11.45 4.29
C GLY A 204 -17.31 11.13 4.95
N ARG A 205 -18.15 12.17 5.13
CA ARG A 205 -19.52 12.07 5.70
C ARG A 205 -19.60 11.33 7.04
N ARG A 206 -18.72 11.66 7.97
CA ARG A 206 -18.52 10.98 9.25
C ARG A 206 -19.77 10.93 10.16
N THR A 207 -20.81 11.68 9.89
CA THR A 207 -22.09 11.60 10.61
C THR A 207 -22.85 10.32 10.34
N THR A 208 -22.82 9.84 9.09
CA THR A 208 -23.60 8.68 8.62
C THR A 208 -22.77 7.53 8.07
N HIS A 209 -21.46 7.75 7.86
CA HIS A 209 -20.55 6.80 7.23
C HIS A 209 -19.24 6.69 8.01
N GLY A 210 -18.47 5.65 7.69
CA GLY A 210 -17.09 5.51 8.10
C GLY A 210 -16.85 5.01 9.52
N ALA A 211 -17.88 4.58 10.26
CA ALA A 211 -17.66 3.95 11.55
C ALA A 211 -16.91 2.63 11.39
N VAL A 212 -15.89 2.43 12.21
CA VAL A 212 -15.03 1.26 12.18
C VAL A 212 -14.79 0.70 13.57
N SER A 213 -14.46 -0.59 13.65
CA SER A 213 -13.76 -1.15 14.82
C SER A 213 -12.30 -1.38 14.47
N VAL A 214 -11.44 -1.18 15.43
CA VAL A 214 -9.99 -1.21 15.29
C VAL A 214 -9.42 -2.20 16.29
N ALA A 215 -8.50 -3.06 15.84
CA ALA A 215 -7.62 -3.84 16.66
C ALA A 215 -6.17 -3.48 16.30
N LEU A 216 -5.33 -3.36 17.31
CA LEU A 216 -3.91 -3.07 17.17
C LEU A 216 -3.14 -4.14 17.93
N ASP A 217 -2.52 -5.05 17.18
CA ASP A 217 -1.80 -6.20 17.70
C ASP A 217 -0.29 -5.94 17.64
N SER A 218 0.44 -6.32 18.69
CA SER A 218 1.89 -6.25 18.64
C SER A 218 2.42 -7.25 17.62
N ALA A 219 3.46 -6.89 16.85
CA ALA A 219 4.00 -7.72 15.77
C ALA A 219 4.58 -9.08 16.20
N ALA A 220 4.55 -9.40 17.48
CA ALA A 220 5.02 -10.68 18.02
C ALA A 220 4.03 -11.84 17.82
N ASP A 221 2.74 -11.57 17.58
CA ASP A 221 1.68 -12.59 17.61
C ASP A 221 1.06 -12.92 16.24
N SER A 222 1.57 -12.38 15.13
CA SER A 222 0.93 -12.55 13.83
C SER A 222 1.64 -13.55 12.92
N ASP A 223 1.57 -14.83 13.28
CA ASP A 223 1.93 -15.97 12.39
C ASP A 223 0.66 -16.60 11.77
N THR A 224 -0.18 -15.81 11.16
CA THR A 224 -1.38 -16.30 10.46
C THR A 224 -1.50 -15.74 9.05
N GLY A 225 -1.03 -16.54 8.15
CA GLY A 225 -1.41 -16.88 6.79
C GLY A 225 -2.08 -15.89 5.84
N GLY A 226 -1.48 -15.77 4.66
CA GLY A 226 -2.20 -15.45 3.42
C GLY A 226 -2.22 -14.00 2.99
N GLY A 227 -1.17 -13.59 2.37
CA GLY A 227 -1.01 -12.30 1.69
C GLY A 227 0.30 -11.66 2.14
N GLY A 228 1.27 -11.55 1.24
CA GLY A 228 2.64 -11.17 1.54
C GLY A 228 2.75 -10.17 2.69
N ASP A 229 3.44 -10.57 3.73
CA ASP A 229 3.65 -9.75 4.93
C ASP A 229 4.23 -8.39 4.51
N PRO A 230 3.48 -7.28 4.66
CA PRO A 230 4.02 -5.96 4.35
C PRO A 230 5.20 -5.58 5.25
N ALA A 231 5.44 -6.35 6.32
CA ALA A 231 6.62 -6.24 7.18
C ALA A 231 7.82 -7.07 6.70
N ALA A 232 7.65 -7.92 5.68
CA ALA A 232 8.75 -8.66 5.09
C ALA A 232 9.83 -7.69 4.58
N LEU A 233 11.09 -8.06 4.79
CA LEU A 233 12.21 -7.21 4.37
C LEU A 233 12.34 -7.21 2.84
N PRO A 234 12.78 -6.11 2.23
CA PRO A 234 13.17 -6.06 0.83
C PRO A 234 14.16 -7.16 0.48
N LEU A 235 14.04 -7.69 -0.73
CA LEU A 235 14.98 -8.68 -1.22
C LEU A 235 16.37 -8.04 -1.37
N VAL A 236 17.35 -8.62 -0.73
CA VAL A 236 18.77 -8.26 -0.88
C VAL A 236 19.46 -9.37 -1.68
N ARG A 237 20.04 -9.00 -2.82
CA ARG A 237 20.78 -9.90 -3.70
C ARG A 237 22.26 -9.95 -3.28
N ASN A 238 22.93 -11.08 -3.52
CA ASN A 238 24.35 -11.23 -3.18
C ASN A 238 25.29 -10.33 -4.00
N ASP A 239 24.82 -9.82 -5.14
CA ASP A 239 25.55 -8.84 -5.96
C ASP A 239 25.45 -7.38 -5.42
N GLY A 240 24.92 -7.20 -4.21
CA GLY A 240 24.74 -5.89 -3.60
C GLY A 240 23.53 -5.11 -4.10
N VAL A 241 22.65 -5.73 -4.91
CA VAL A 241 21.40 -5.10 -5.34
C VAL A 241 20.28 -5.38 -4.33
N ILE A 242 19.57 -4.35 -3.92
CA ILE A 242 18.36 -4.45 -3.10
C ILE A 242 17.14 -4.00 -3.91
N ILE A 243 16.05 -4.75 -3.83
CA ILE A 243 14.80 -4.42 -4.49
C ILE A 243 13.89 -3.67 -3.52
N VAL A 244 13.75 -2.37 -3.74
CA VAL A 244 12.91 -1.48 -2.92
C VAL A 244 11.58 -1.26 -3.61
N ARG A 245 10.48 -1.65 -2.96
CA ARG A 245 9.12 -1.53 -3.47
C ARG A 245 8.30 -0.59 -2.60
N LEU A 246 7.67 0.41 -3.20
CA LEU A 246 6.71 1.27 -2.52
C LEU A 246 5.34 0.59 -2.43
N ILE A 247 4.74 0.54 -1.24
CA ILE A 247 3.35 0.12 -1.05
C ILE A 247 2.40 1.30 -0.86
N SER A 248 2.92 2.50 -0.62
CA SER A 248 2.17 3.76 -0.63
C SER A 248 2.82 4.76 -1.59
N PRO A 249 2.10 5.81 -2.03
CA PRO A 249 2.72 6.89 -2.78
C PRO A 249 3.89 7.51 -2.02
N ALA A 250 4.90 8.00 -2.74
CA ALA A 250 6.06 8.69 -2.17
C ALA A 250 6.22 10.09 -2.79
N VAL A 251 6.64 11.05 -1.98
CA VAL A 251 7.03 12.39 -2.40
C VAL A 251 8.55 12.44 -2.41
N PHE A 252 9.15 12.40 -3.59
CA PHE A 252 10.58 12.60 -3.77
C PHE A 252 10.84 13.96 -4.40
N VAL A 253 11.94 14.57 -3.99
CA VAL A 253 12.40 15.84 -4.54
C VAL A 253 13.89 15.74 -4.90
N ASP A 254 14.29 16.50 -5.91
CA ASP A 254 15.71 16.69 -6.25
C ASP A 254 16.39 17.72 -5.34
N GLY A 255 17.67 17.98 -5.57
CA GLY A 255 18.44 18.97 -4.81
C GLY A 255 17.94 20.42 -4.92
N GLU A 256 17.05 20.71 -5.87
CA GLU A 256 16.41 22.00 -6.08
C GLU A 256 14.96 22.05 -5.56
N GLY A 257 14.50 20.95 -4.93
CA GLY A 257 13.14 20.85 -4.37
C GLY A 257 12.06 20.54 -5.41
N ARG A 258 12.42 20.19 -6.65
CA ARG A 258 11.47 19.80 -7.69
C ARG A 258 11.07 18.33 -7.55
N PRO A 259 9.85 17.93 -7.95
CA PRO A 259 9.43 16.54 -7.90
C PRO A 259 10.41 15.61 -8.62
N SER A 260 10.90 14.59 -7.93
CA SER A 260 11.80 13.56 -8.47
C SER A 260 11.05 12.24 -8.66
N PRO A 261 11.37 11.46 -9.72
CA PRO A 261 10.76 10.17 -9.95
C PRO A 261 11.31 9.04 -9.08
N GLN A 262 12.32 9.32 -8.26
CA GLN A 262 13.02 8.34 -7.44
C GLN A 262 13.67 8.99 -6.23
N PRO A 263 14.00 8.22 -5.17
CA PRO A 263 14.77 8.73 -4.03
C PRO A 263 16.16 9.20 -4.47
N SER A 264 16.73 10.15 -3.74
CA SER A 264 18.11 10.59 -3.99
C SER A 264 19.11 9.51 -3.55
N ASN A 265 20.32 9.55 -4.14
CA ASN A 265 21.38 8.63 -3.75
C ASN A 265 21.81 8.86 -2.30
N GLU A 266 21.81 10.14 -1.84
CA GLU A 266 22.15 10.51 -0.48
C GLU A 266 21.14 9.94 0.52
N GLU A 267 19.85 10.00 0.21
CA GLU A 267 18.80 9.41 1.05
C GLU A 267 18.96 7.90 1.15
N LEU A 268 19.18 7.22 0.02
CA LEU A 268 19.39 5.78 -0.02
C LEU A 268 20.64 5.37 0.75
N SER A 269 21.76 6.05 0.52
CA SER A 269 23.03 5.75 1.19
C SER A 269 22.93 5.97 2.70
N SER A 270 22.30 7.06 3.11
CA SER A 270 22.04 7.33 4.54
C SER A 270 21.13 6.28 5.18
N ALA A 271 20.10 5.81 4.47
CA ALA A 271 19.16 4.82 5.00
C ALA A 271 19.76 3.42 5.09
N LEU A 272 20.64 3.04 4.15
CA LEU A 272 21.26 1.72 4.06
C LEU A 272 22.61 1.64 4.76
N GLY A 273 23.23 2.78 5.08
CA GLY A 273 24.56 2.85 5.72
C GLY A 273 25.72 2.45 4.81
N VAL A 274 25.48 2.43 3.48
CA VAL A 274 26.46 2.10 2.43
C VAL A 274 26.17 2.98 1.22
N ASP A 275 27.17 3.20 0.35
CA ASP A 275 26.91 3.95 -0.89
C ASP A 275 25.88 3.21 -1.73
N ALA A 276 24.84 3.92 -2.13
CA ALA A 276 23.71 3.34 -2.84
C ALA A 276 23.22 4.24 -3.99
N LYS A 277 22.81 3.61 -5.09
CA LYS A 277 22.27 4.30 -6.25
C LYS A 277 21.22 3.47 -6.97
N VAL A 278 20.20 4.13 -7.54
CA VAL A 278 19.19 3.47 -8.36
C VAL A 278 19.81 3.07 -9.71
N LEU A 279 19.79 1.77 -10.02
CA LEU A 279 20.23 1.22 -11.32
C LEU A 279 19.08 1.16 -12.33
N ARG A 280 17.91 0.70 -11.86
CA ARG A 280 16.72 0.57 -12.68
C ARG A 280 15.48 0.87 -11.87
N SER A 281 14.46 1.41 -12.53
CA SER A 281 13.20 1.74 -11.86
C SER A 281 11.99 1.43 -12.74
N TRP A 282 10.94 0.90 -12.11
CA TRP A 282 9.61 0.75 -12.65
C TRP A 282 8.70 1.65 -11.84
N LYS A 283 8.32 2.77 -12.41
CA LYS A 283 7.68 3.87 -11.68
C LYS A 283 6.53 4.48 -12.46
N ARG A 284 5.59 5.05 -11.74
CA ARG A 284 4.48 5.79 -12.30
C ARG A 284 4.25 7.06 -11.51
N TRP A 285 4.08 8.16 -12.22
CA TRP A 285 3.65 9.41 -11.62
C TRP A 285 2.17 9.35 -11.26
N GLY A 286 1.81 10.04 -10.18
CA GLY A 286 0.45 10.27 -9.74
C GLY A 286 0.33 11.63 -9.08
N SER A 287 -0.85 11.94 -8.62
CA SER A 287 -1.13 13.13 -7.83
C SER A 287 -1.94 12.77 -6.60
N VAL A 288 -1.65 13.42 -5.49
CA VAL A 288 -2.38 13.24 -4.23
C VAL A 288 -2.84 14.60 -3.75
N GLY A 289 -4.13 14.72 -3.53
CA GLY A 289 -4.76 15.85 -2.87
C GLY A 289 -5.38 15.40 -1.54
N GLY A 290 -6.40 16.07 -1.11
CA GLY A 290 -7.14 15.70 0.10
C GLY A 290 -7.89 16.86 0.69
N TRP A 291 -8.41 16.66 1.89
CA TRP A 291 -9.16 17.64 2.64
C TRP A 291 -8.52 17.88 4.01
N HIS A 292 -8.28 19.13 4.35
CA HIS A 292 -7.78 19.51 5.67
C HIS A 292 -8.98 19.81 6.58
N ALA A 293 -9.33 18.83 7.43
CA ALA A 293 -10.57 18.87 8.20
C ALA A 293 -10.63 20.05 9.19
N ALA A 294 -9.49 20.48 9.74
CA ALA A 294 -9.43 21.58 10.71
C ALA A 294 -9.69 22.95 10.06
N SER A 295 -9.19 23.18 8.85
CA SER A 295 -9.43 24.46 8.14
C SER A 295 -10.67 24.43 7.25
N GLY A 296 -11.24 23.25 6.98
CA GLY A 296 -12.37 23.10 6.05
C GLY A 296 -11.99 23.39 4.59
N LEU A 297 -10.71 23.23 4.21
CA LEU A 297 -10.18 23.54 2.89
C LEU A 297 -9.57 22.32 2.20
N PRO A 298 -9.56 22.26 0.86
CA PRO A 298 -8.79 21.26 0.15
C PRO A 298 -7.30 21.47 0.38
N LYS A 299 -6.56 20.36 0.51
CA LYS A 299 -5.09 20.37 0.50
C LYS A 299 -4.60 20.64 -0.92
N PRO A 300 -3.44 21.30 -1.09
CA PRO A 300 -2.78 21.39 -2.38
C PRO A 300 -2.59 19.99 -2.99
N THR A 301 -2.71 19.91 -4.31
CA THR A 301 -2.38 18.69 -5.04
C THR A 301 -0.86 18.60 -5.17
N GLU A 302 -0.31 17.46 -4.77
CA GLU A 302 1.12 17.17 -4.86
C GLU A 302 1.39 16.09 -5.89
N THR A 303 2.48 16.25 -6.63
CA THR A 303 2.99 15.22 -7.53
C THR A 303 3.71 14.16 -6.71
N VAL A 304 3.37 12.91 -6.95
CA VAL A 304 3.91 11.76 -6.21
C VAL A 304 4.32 10.65 -7.17
N VAL A 305 5.16 9.75 -6.68
CA VAL A 305 5.37 8.44 -7.29
C VAL A 305 4.39 7.47 -6.65
N THR A 306 3.63 6.71 -7.45
CA THR A 306 2.54 5.87 -6.95
C THR A 306 3.05 4.63 -6.21
N GLY A 307 2.23 4.07 -5.33
CA GLY A 307 2.43 2.73 -4.78
C GLY A 307 2.58 1.68 -5.89
N GLY A 308 3.33 0.62 -5.63
CA GLY A 308 3.77 -0.36 -6.62
C GLY A 308 5.08 0.02 -7.34
N SER A 309 5.51 1.28 -7.30
CA SER A 309 6.80 1.67 -7.90
C SER A 309 7.94 0.91 -7.23
N THR A 310 8.83 0.38 -8.06
CA THR A 310 9.90 -0.54 -7.66
C THR A 310 11.24 -0.02 -8.17
N TYR A 311 12.26 -0.14 -7.35
CA TYR A 311 13.62 0.31 -7.64
C TYR A 311 14.60 -0.82 -7.37
N ALA A 312 15.47 -1.11 -8.34
CA ALA A 312 16.66 -1.91 -8.13
C ALA A 312 17.80 -0.95 -7.75
N VAL A 313 18.26 -1.06 -6.52
CA VAL A 313 19.26 -0.19 -5.91
C VAL A 313 20.55 -0.96 -5.74
N TRP A 314 21.62 -0.52 -6.37
CA TRP A 314 22.96 -1.03 -6.15
C TRP A 314 23.53 -0.45 -4.85
N CYS A 315 24.25 -1.29 -4.11
CA CYS A 315 24.97 -0.94 -2.90
C CYS A 315 26.45 -1.32 -3.04
N SER A 316 27.36 -0.48 -2.53
CA SER A 316 28.81 -0.75 -2.55
C SER A 316 29.20 -1.99 -1.74
N SER A 317 28.37 -2.39 -0.80
CA SER A 317 28.44 -3.65 -0.04
C SER A 317 27.04 -4.07 0.38
N VAL A 318 26.86 -5.34 0.76
CA VAL A 318 25.56 -5.84 1.22
C VAL A 318 25.12 -5.08 2.47
N PRO A 319 23.96 -4.38 2.46
CA PRO A 319 23.49 -3.66 3.64
C PRO A 319 23.18 -4.63 4.80
N THR A 320 23.42 -4.19 6.01
CA THR A 320 23.11 -5.00 7.20
C THR A 320 21.59 -5.23 7.33
N PRO A 321 21.15 -6.38 7.87
CA PRO A 321 19.72 -6.61 8.12
C PRO A 321 19.08 -5.52 8.99
N ALA A 322 19.83 -4.93 9.92
CA ALA A 322 19.38 -3.82 10.75
C ALA A 322 19.11 -2.55 9.93
N ALA A 323 19.97 -2.23 8.96
CA ALA A 323 19.79 -1.10 8.05
C ALA A 323 18.55 -1.30 7.17
N VAL A 324 18.38 -2.51 6.61
CA VAL A 324 17.20 -2.85 5.79
C VAL A 324 15.91 -2.77 6.62
N LYS A 325 15.90 -3.31 7.86
CA LYS A 325 14.78 -3.16 8.80
C LYS A 325 14.48 -1.69 9.10
N SER A 326 15.53 -0.88 9.31
CA SER A 326 15.39 0.56 9.54
C SER A 326 14.78 1.28 8.33
N LEU A 327 15.22 0.93 7.11
CA LEU A 327 14.66 1.46 5.87
C LEU A 327 13.15 1.18 5.76
N VAL A 328 12.73 -0.07 5.99
CA VAL A 328 11.29 -0.44 5.98
C VAL A 328 10.50 0.34 7.03
N ARG A 329 11.04 0.46 8.25
CA ARG A 329 10.37 1.18 9.33
C ARG A 329 10.26 2.68 9.07
N ARG A 330 11.30 3.28 8.48
CA ARG A 330 11.36 4.74 8.24
C ARG A 330 10.70 5.15 6.94
N GLY A 331 10.67 4.26 5.93
CA GLY A 331 10.24 4.59 4.59
C GLY A 331 11.19 5.56 3.89
N LEU A 332 10.81 6.01 2.69
CA LEU A 332 11.57 6.94 1.85
C LEU A 332 10.75 8.17 1.47
N GLY A 333 11.45 9.27 1.18
CA GLY A 333 10.86 10.52 0.74
C GLY A 333 10.35 11.40 1.87
N LEU A 334 9.58 12.40 1.50
CA LEU A 334 9.00 13.38 2.41
C LEU A 334 7.67 12.89 3.01
N ARG A 335 7.19 13.56 4.06
CA ARG A 335 5.87 13.35 4.69
C ARG A 335 5.60 11.92 5.15
N ARG A 336 6.64 11.18 5.53
CA ARG A 336 6.56 9.77 5.97
C ARG A 336 5.60 9.54 7.14
N HIS A 337 5.51 10.49 8.07
CA HIS A 337 4.56 10.44 9.21
C HIS A 337 3.10 10.52 8.75
N GLU A 338 2.84 11.07 7.56
CA GLU A 338 1.50 11.11 6.98
C GLU A 338 1.14 9.83 6.20
N GLY A 339 2.06 8.88 6.07
CA GLY A 339 1.81 7.61 5.38
C GLY A 339 2.34 7.54 3.95
N PHE A 340 3.22 8.49 3.58
CA PHE A 340 3.92 8.43 2.30
C PHE A 340 5.19 7.59 2.40
N GLY A 341 5.62 7.02 1.27
CA GLY A 341 6.90 6.34 1.12
C GLY A 341 7.07 5.05 1.91
N HIS A 342 5.98 4.36 2.26
CA HIS A 342 6.06 3.05 2.90
C HIS A 342 6.62 2.01 1.93
N ILE A 343 7.53 1.20 2.44
CA ILE A 343 8.20 0.13 1.72
C ILE A 343 7.59 -1.20 2.13
N GLY A 344 7.28 -2.04 1.15
CA GLY A 344 6.82 -3.40 1.35
C GLY A 344 7.92 -4.42 1.10
N GLY A 345 7.66 -5.64 1.54
CA GLY A 345 8.51 -6.80 1.29
C GLY A 345 8.41 -7.32 -0.15
N PRO A 346 9.01 -8.50 -0.42
CA PRO A 346 8.93 -9.17 -1.70
C PRO A 346 7.48 -9.41 -2.11
N PHE A 347 7.19 -9.26 -3.38
CA PHE A 347 5.89 -9.57 -3.93
C PHE A 347 5.82 -11.06 -4.24
N GLN A 348 4.86 -11.73 -3.63
CA GLN A 348 4.54 -13.09 -4.03
C GLN A 348 3.68 -13.06 -5.28
N LEU A 349 4.24 -13.53 -6.39
CA LEU A 349 3.49 -13.72 -7.62
C LEU A 349 2.34 -14.69 -7.36
N PRO A 350 1.13 -14.42 -7.87
CA PRO A 350 0.02 -15.34 -7.73
C PRO A 350 0.39 -16.70 -8.30
N THR A 351 0.32 -17.74 -7.49
CA THR A 351 0.43 -19.11 -7.97
C THR A 351 -0.85 -19.42 -8.70
N THR A 352 -0.78 -19.64 -10.01
CA THR A 352 -1.91 -20.24 -10.72
C THR A 352 -2.09 -21.65 -10.20
N LEU A 353 -3.33 -22.01 -9.85
CA LEU A 353 -3.74 -23.32 -9.34
C LEU A 353 -3.56 -24.49 -10.32
N THR A 354 -2.75 -24.34 -11.35
CA THR A 354 -2.44 -25.42 -12.30
C THR A 354 -0.95 -25.53 -12.48
N ALA A 355 -0.46 -26.66 -11.98
CA ALA A 355 0.87 -27.21 -12.12
C ALA A 355 1.94 -26.62 -11.18
N THR A 356 2.10 -27.30 -10.11
CA THR A 356 3.31 -27.64 -9.37
C THR A 356 4.54 -27.87 -10.26
N ALA A 357 5.05 -26.85 -10.89
CA ALA A 357 6.42 -26.83 -11.33
C ALA A 357 7.06 -25.67 -10.61
N ASP A 358 7.93 -26.00 -9.75
CA ASP A 358 8.68 -25.11 -8.90
C ASP A 358 9.26 -23.96 -9.73
N LEU A 359 8.77 -22.73 -9.48
CA LEU A 359 9.28 -21.54 -10.15
C LEU A 359 10.78 -21.37 -9.87
N SER A 360 11.23 -21.87 -8.71
CA SER A 360 12.63 -21.89 -8.30
C SER A 360 13.44 -22.88 -9.16
N GLU A 361 12.88 -24.03 -9.50
CA GLU A 361 13.51 -25.04 -10.37
C GLU A 361 13.62 -24.57 -11.82
N ARG A 362 12.73 -23.70 -12.27
CA ARG A 362 12.70 -23.14 -13.62
C ARG A 362 13.50 -21.85 -13.79
N LEU A 363 13.51 -21.01 -12.78
CA LEU A 363 14.51 -19.94 -12.69
C LEU A 363 15.93 -20.55 -12.66
N ALA A 364 16.11 -21.69 -11.97
CA ALA A 364 17.35 -22.45 -11.96
C ALA A 364 17.70 -23.11 -13.32
N GLN A 365 16.72 -23.44 -14.16
CA GLN A 365 16.94 -23.98 -15.51
C GLN A 365 17.18 -22.90 -16.58
N THR A 366 16.74 -21.66 -16.33
CA THR A 366 16.90 -20.51 -17.25
C THR A 366 18.11 -19.63 -16.85
N LEU A 367 18.45 -19.64 -15.59
CA LEU A 367 19.67 -19.10 -15.02
C LEU A 367 20.56 -20.30 -14.68
N THR A 368 21.85 -20.23 -14.93
CA THR A 368 22.78 -21.28 -14.46
C THR A 368 22.67 -21.39 -12.95
N GLU A 369 23.03 -22.55 -12.38
CA GLU A 369 22.97 -22.78 -10.93
C GLU A 369 23.73 -21.68 -10.14
N ASP A 370 24.76 -21.09 -10.77
CA ASP A 370 25.54 -19.98 -10.21
C ASP A 370 24.79 -18.63 -10.27
N ASP A 371 23.87 -18.44 -11.21
CA ASP A 371 23.04 -17.24 -11.30
C ASP A 371 21.89 -17.25 -10.29
N VAL A 372 21.48 -18.43 -9.80
CA VAL A 372 20.33 -18.63 -8.90
C VAL A 372 20.75 -18.73 -7.42
N LYS A 373 21.95 -19.24 -7.15
CA LYS A 373 22.49 -19.30 -5.77
C LYS A 373 22.36 -17.97 -4.99
N PRO A 374 22.57 -16.80 -5.63
CA PRO A 374 22.34 -15.52 -4.96
C PRO A 374 20.92 -15.27 -4.48
N TYR A 375 19.93 -15.92 -5.06
CA TYR A 375 18.51 -15.67 -4.77
C TYR A 375 17.89 -16.62 -3.74
N LEU A 376 18.58 -17.75 -3.45
CA LEU A 376 18.02 -18.84 -2.63
C LEU A 376 18.54 -18.87 -1.18
N VAL A 377 19.50 -18.01 -0.80
CA VAL A 377 20.24 -18.12 0.48
C VAL A 377 19.63 -17.32 1.63
N LEU A 378 18.37 -16.97 1.64
CA LEU A 378 17.75 -16.31 2.81
C LEU A 378 16.67 -17.17 3.49
N GLY A 379 16.73 -18.49 3.37
CA GLY A 379 15.73 -19.40 3.95
C GLY A 379 16.25 -20.50 4.88
N SER A 380 17.53 -20.50 5.23
CA SER A 380 18.05 -21.47 6.19
C SER A 380 19.10 -20.82 7.07
N ASP A 381 18.65 -20.30 8.19
CA ASP A 381 19.34 -20.43 9.49
C ASP A 381 18.52 -19.69 10.57
N GLY A 382 17.98 -20.50 11.53
CA GLY A 382 17.62 -20.14 12.89
C GLY A 382 16.30 -19.46 13.14
#